data_18e1bee3617ddb69cf362f4577e14e9a
#
_entry.id   18e1bee3617ddb69cf362f4577e14e9a
#
_cell.length_a   1.000
_cell.length_b   1.000
_cell.length_c   1.000
_cell.angle_alpha   90.00
_cell.angle_beta   90.00
_cell.angle_gamma   90.00
#
_symmetry.space_group_name_H-M   'P 1'
#
loop_
_entity.id
_entity.type
_entity.pdbx_description
1 polymer ?
#
loop_
_entity_poly.entity_id
_entity_poly.type
_entity_poly.pdbx_seq_one_letter_code
_entity_poly.pdbx_strand_id
1 'polypeptide(L)'
;MKGINNKQRKQLQLKAITMFFAVLLLSACGAKKQLVKDNNKVVAVNNTTTAPQVAKKENSEALLKLAFIQKVADTKVFNDNITGSMSFSLNTGNKTINLPGSIKMRKNKVIRLQLFIPLLGTEVGRLEFTPEYVLVVDRLHREYIKGDYSQIDFLKTNGLNFYSLQSLFWNQLLLPGQNNVTESDLKKYDVKLAADNASQNIITFSKDKFKYEWKADKTDGRISDVAVQYNSADHGTSLLTWKYNNFKSVGVKSFPAEQEFQLSTNAMQKQKQATIKISMDEVKTDSDWEERTTLSDRYKKIEAQDVLGKIMSAGF
;
A
#
# COMPACT_ATOMS: atom_id res chain seq x y z
N MET A 1 -31.95 -24.73 -16.57
CA MET A 1 -30.88 -23.82 -16.13
C MET A 1 -30.13 -23.34 -17.36
N LYS A 2 -30.31 -22.06 -17.76
CA LYS A 2 -29.61 -21.49 -18.94
C LYS A 2 -28.17 -21.15 -18.54
N GLY A 3 -27.20 -21.82 -19.15
CA GLY A 3 -25.79 -21.59 -18.94
C GLY A 3 -25.38 -20.16 -19.35
N ILE A 4 -24.71 -19.44 -18.48
CA ILE A 4 -24.17 -18.11 -18.74
C ILE A 4 -23.10 -18.24 -19.83
N ASN A 5 -23.32 -17.56 -20.96
CA ASN A 5 -22.42 -17.56 -22.12
C ASN A 5 -21.03 -17.02 -21.74
N ASN A 6 -19.98 -17.59 -22.34
CA ASN A 6 -18.57 -17.23 -22.10
C ASN A 6 -18.29 -15.71 -22.26
N LYS A 7 -19.05 -15.02 -23.09
CA LYS A 7 -18.98 -13.57 -23.30
C LYS A 7 -19.50 -12.80 -22.07
N GLN A 8 -20.55 -13.30 -21.43
CA GLN A 8 -21.10 -12.74 -20.19
C GLN A 8 -20.18 -13.00 -18.99
N ARG A 9 -19.53 -14.17 -18.93
CA ARG A 9 -18.52 -14.47 -17.89
C ARG A 9 -17.31 -13.54 -17.98
N LYS A 10 -16.82 -13.25 -19.20
CA LYS A 10 -15.71 -12.32 -19.43
C LYS A 10 -16.08 -10.87 -19.07
N GLN A 11 -17.28 -10.42 -19.40
CA GLN A 11 -17.77 -9.09 -19.01
C GLN A 11 -17.94 -8.94 -17.49
N LEU A 12 -18.39 -10.00 -16.83
CA LEU A 12 -18.57 -10.01 -15.37
C LEU A 12 -17.21 -9.92 -14.64
N GLN A 13 -16.18 -10.61 -15.14
CA GLN A 13 -14.85 -10.61 -14.55
C GLN A 13 -14.19 -9.22 -14.61
N LEU A 14 -14.39 -8.50 -15.71
CA LEU A 14 -13.77 -7.20 -15.91
C LEU A 14 -14.44 -6.09 -15.10
N LYS A 15 -15.77 -6.13 -14.98
CA LYS A 15 -16.52 -5.22 -14.09
C LYS A 15 -16.05 -5.30 -12.64
N ALA A 16 -15.56 -6.47 -12.19
CA ALA A 16 -15.03 -6.64 -10.84
C ALA A 16 -13.64 -5.99 -10.65
N ILE A 17 -12.83 -5.87 -11.70
CA ILE A 17 -11.50 -5.21 -11.62
C ILE A 17 -11.66 -3.69 -11.48
N THR A 18 -12.52 -3.09 -12.28
CA THR A 18 -12.86 -1.65 -12.18
C THR A 18 -13.49 -1.32 -10.82
N MET A 19 -14.25 -2.26 -10.26
CA MET A 19 -14.93 -2.18 -8.98
C MET A 19 -13.98 -2.04 -7.78
N PHE A 20 -12.89 -2.82 -7.75
CA PHE A 20 -12.03 -2.90 -6.57
C PHE A 20 -11.25 -1.59 -6.32
N PHE A 21 -10.85 -0.90 -7.37
CA PHE A 21 -10.14 0.37 -7.26
C PHE A 21 -11.03 1.54 -6.83
N ALA A 22 -12.31 1.50 -7.17
CA ALA A 22 -13.29 2.47 -6.67
C ALA A 22 -13.52 2.36 -5.14
N VAL A 23 -13.41 1.16 -4.57
CA VAL A 23 -13.57 0.93 -3.11
C VAL A 23 -12.41 1.51 -2.31
N LEU A 24 -11.20 1.56 -2.85
CA LEU A 24 -10.04 2.22 -2.23
C LEU A 24 -10.17 3.75 -2.17
N LEU A 25 -11.08 4.34 -2.98
CA LEU A 25 -11.22 5.79 -3.13
C LEU A 25 -12.39 6.39 -2.32
N LEU A 26 -13.23 5.61 -1.63
CA LEU A 26 -14.57 6.06 -1.21
C LEU A 26 -14.89 5.99 0.28
N SER A 27 -13.95 6.21 1.18
CA SER A 27 -14.25 6.40 2.61
C SER A 27 -14.20 7.89 2.99
N ALA A 28 -14.92 8.76 2.27
CA ALA A 28 -15.01 10.16 2.62
C ALA A 28 -16.45 10.55 2.97
N CYS A 29 -16.72 10.75 4.25
CA CYS A 29 -17.84 11.57 4.70
C CYS A 29 -17.38 12.46 5.85
N GLY A 30 -17.63 13.77 5.70
CA GLY A 30 -17.05 14.83 6.49
C GLY A 30 -17.42 14.84 7.98
N ALA A 31 -16.51 15.33 8.80
CA ALA A 31 -16.73 15.59 10.21
C ALA A 31 -16.45 17.04 10.58
N LYS A 32 -17.41 17.66 11.26
CA LYS A 32 -17.35 19.01 11.88
C LYS A 32 -16.39 19.02 13.06
N LYS A 33 -15.60 20.09 13.17
CA LYS A 33 -14.71 20.39 14.30
C LYS A 33 -15.48 20.61 15.61
N GLN A 34 -15.00 20.02 16.69
CA GLN A 34 -15.18 20.54 18.05
C GLN A 34 -13.82 20.60 18.77
N LEU A 35 -13.54 21.79 19.30
CA LEU A 35 -12.40 22.13 20.15
C LEU A 35 -12.65 21.62 21.58
N VAL A 36 -11.68 20.96 22.19
CA VAL A 36 -11.66 20.72 23.65
C VAL A 36 -10.30 21.16 24.20
N LYS A 37 -10.43 21.89 25.30
CA LYS A 37 -9.38 22.60 26.05
C LYS A 37 -8.42 21.65 26.80
N ASP A 38 -7.16 22.09 26.88
CA ASP A 38 -6.13 21.60 27.78
C ASP A 38 -6.48 21.72 29.27
N ASN A 39 -6.07 20.73 30.04
CA ASN A 39 -5.81 20.89 31.47
C ASN A 39 -4.49 20.19 31.85
N ASN A 40 -3.50 21.01 32.11
CA ASN A 40 -2.22 20.65 32.74
C ASN A 40 -2.42 20.14 34.18
N LYS A 41 -1.80 19.02 34.51
CA LYS A 41 -1.52 18.66 35.89
C LYS A 41 -0.07 18.20 36.05
N VAL A 42 0.69 19.03 36.72
CA VAL A 42 2.07 18.79 37.15
C VAL A 42 2.05 17.78 38.29
N VAL A 43 2.87 16.75 38.23
CA VAL A 43 3.15 15.85 39.35
C VAL A 43 4.65 15.81 39.63
N ALA A 44 4.97 15.99 40.88
CA ALA A 44 6.30 16.18 41.44
C ALA A 44 7.21 14.94 41.32
N VAL A 45 8.49 15.25 41.15
CA VAL A 45 9.62 14.33 41.11
C VAL A 45 9.99 13.89 42.55
N ASN A 46 10.03 12.59 42.78
CA ASN A 46 10.78 12.02 43.92
C ASN A 46 12.04 11.35 43.38
N ASN A 47 13.17 11.93 43.76
CA ASN A 47 14.51 11.36 43.53
C ASN A 47 14.74 10.14 44.45
N THR A 48 15.02 8.99 43.82
CA THR A 48 15.74 7.91 44.53
C THR A 48 16.90 7.47 43.66
N THR A 49 18.09 7.62 44.19
CA THR A 49 19.39 7.39 43.57
C THR A 49 19.68 5.91 43.39
N THR A 50 19.53 5.40 42.16
CA THR A 50 20.11 4.12 41.76
C THR A 50 20.56 4.25 40.28
N ALA A 51 21.79 4.74 40.06
CA ALA A 51 22.20 5.02 38.71
C ALA A 51 23.68 4.92 38.48
N PRO A 52 24.31 3.90 38.05
CA PRO A 52 24.99 3.95 36.76
C PRO A 52 24.82 2.72 35.85
N GLN A 53 24.28 1.62 36.37
CA GLN A 53 24.09 0.42 35.55
C GLN A 53 22.84 0.48 34.64
N VAL A 54 21.76 1.13 35.06
CA VAL A 54 20.52 1.27 34.28
C VAL A 54 20.75 2.17 33.07
N ALA A 55 21.39 3.33 33.28
CA ALA A 55 21.68 4.28 32.20
C ALA A 55 22.61 3.69 31.12
N LYS A 56 23.55 2.83 31.49
CA LYS A 56 24.46 2.15 30.55
C LYS A 56 23.74 1.08 29.73
N LYS A 57 22.76 0.38 30.32
CA LYS A 57 21.93 -0.62 29.64
C LYS A 57 20.92 0.01 28.70
N GLU A 58 20.25 1.10 29.13
CA GLU A 58 19.31 1.84 28.29
C GLU A 58 19.99 2.48 27.07
N ASN A 59 21.19 3.04 27.24
CA ASN A 59 21.97 3.60 26.15
C ASN A 59 22.42 2.53 25.14
N SER A 60 22.77 1.34 25.63
CA SER A 60 23.12 0.20 24.79
C SER A 60 21.91 -0.30 23.97
N GLU A 61 20.73 -0.41 24.58
CA GLU A 61 19.52 -0.83 23.89
C GLU A 61 19.07 0.21 22.83
N ALA A 62 19.14 1.50 23.13
CA ALA A 62 18.82 2.56 22.20
C ALA A 62 19.74 2.53 20.95
N LEU A 63 21.03 2.25 21.14
CA LEU A 63 21.98 2.06 20.03
C LEU A 63 21.65 0.83 19.18
N LEU A 64 21.25 -0.28 19.79
CA LEU A 64 20.84 -1.49 19.07
C LEU A 64 19.57 -1.24 18.24
N LYS A 65 18.58 -0.53 18.80
CA LYS A 65 17.36 -0.15 18.07
C LYS A 65 17.68 0.75 16.88
N LEU A 66 18.54 1.74 17.07
CA LEU A 66 18.96 2.64 15.99
C LEU A 66 19.76 1.89 14.90
N ALA A 67 20.68 1.04 15.28
CA ALA A 67 21.43 0.23 14.33
C ALA A 67 20.53 -0.73 13.54
N PHE A 68 19.49 -1.29 14.18
CA PHE A 68 18.56 -2.15 13.49
C PHE A 68 17.69 -1.38 12.49
N ILE A 69 17.11 -0.26 12.86
CA ILE A 69 16.29 0.52 11.92
C ILE A 69 17.11 1.08 10.77
N GLN A 70 18.38 1.45 11.00
CA GLN A 70 19.32 1.82 9.94
C GLN A 70 19.53 0.65 8.98
N LYS A 71 19.78 -0.55 9.50
CA LYS A 71 19.88 -1.78 8.68
C LYS A 71 18.64 -1.96 7.78
N VAL A 72 17.43 -1.76 8.32
CA VAL A 72 16.19 -1.86 7.55
C VAL A 72 16.12 -0.76 6.47
N ALA A 73 16.45 0.48 6.80
CA ALA A 73 16.48 1.58 5.85
C ALA A 73 17.49 1.34 4.70
N ASP A 74 18.59 0.66 5.00
CA ASP A 74 19.64 0.32 4.04
C ASP A 74 19.31 -0.83 3.09
N THR A 75 18.20 -1.54 3.30
CA THR A 75 17.74 -2.59 2.36
C THR A 75 17.21 -2.04 1.03
N LYS A 76 16.94 -0.74 0.95
CA LYS A 76 16.36 -0.08 -0.23
C LYS A 76 17.14 -0.37 -1.51
N VAL A 77 16.42 -0.74 -2.57
CA VAL A 77 16.96 -0.89 -3.92
C VAL A 77 17.43 0.48 -4.45
N PHE A 78 18.59 0.55 -5.07
CA PHE A 78 19.14 1.80 -5.62
C PHE A 78 18.57 2.14 -6.99
N ASN A 79 18.28 1.13 -7.82
CA ASN A 79 17.74 1.33 -9.16
C ASN A 79 16.44 2.13 -9.13
N ASP A 80 16.28 3.04 -10.08
CA ASP A 80 15.07 3.86 -10.19
C ASP A 80 13.93 3.14 -10.91
N ASN A 81 14.23 2.10 -11.66
CA ASN A 81 13.25 1.34 -12.42
C ASN A 81 13.12 -0.08 -11.89
N ILE A 82 11.89 -0.56 -11.79
CA ILE A 82 11.52 -1.96 -11.62
C ILE A 82 10.49 -2.30 -12.68
N THR A 83 10.76 -3.32 -13.46
CA THR A 83 9.85 -3.83 -14.49
C THR A 83 9.80 -5.35 -14.47
N GLY A 84 8.73 -5.93 -14.99
CA GLY A 84 8.61 -7.38 -15.17
C GLY A 84 7.23 -7.81 -15.62
N SER A 85 7.15 -9.03 -16.14
CA SER A 85 5.90 -9.76 -16.27
C SER A 85 5.42 -10.19 -14.89
N MET A 86 4.11 -10.30 -14.73
CA MET A 86 3.51 -10.69 -13.45
C MET A 86 2.25 -11.53 -13.64
N SER A 87 1.96 -12.36 -12.68
CA SER A 87 0.63 -12.88 -12.41
C SER A 87 -0.08 -11.98 -11.41
N PHE A 88 -1.30 -11.56 -11.74
CA PHE A 88 -2.16 -10.75 -10.89
C PHE A 88 -3.35 -11.58 -10.43
N SER A 89 -3.62 -11.61 -9.14
CA SER A 89 -4.80 -12.24 -8.55
C SER A 89 -5.55 -11.26 -7.67
N LEU A 90 -6.88 -11.18 -7.85
CA LEU A 90 -7.79 -10.43 -6.99
C LEU A 90 -8.82 -11.39 -6.42
N ASN A 91 -8.91 -11.46 -5.09
CA ASN A 91 -9.92 -12.21 -4.36
C ASN A 91 -10.77 -11.26 -3.50
N THR A 92 -12.08 -11.29 -3.69
CA THR A 92 -13.07 -10.47 -2.96
C THR A 92 -13.91 -11.31 -1.98
N GLY A 93 -13.44 -12.51 -1.65
CA GLY A 93 -14.20 -13.49 -0.86
C GLY A 93 -15.17 -14.31 -1.70
N ASN A 94 -15.99 -13.67 -2.51
CA ASN A 94 -16.99 -14.33 -3.37
C ASN A 94 -16.46 -14.66 -4.77
N LYS A 95 -15.38 -14.07 -5.19
CA LYS A 95 -14.84 -14.16 -6.55
C LYS A 95 -13.34 -14.02 -6.58
N THR A 96 -12.70 -14.84 -7.41
CA THR A 96 -11.27 -14.74 -7.70
C THR A 96 -11.06 -14.45 -9.19
N ILE A 97 -10.22 -13.49 -9.49
CA ILE A 97 -9.82 -13.10 -10.85
C ILE A 97 -8.30 -13.27 -10.94
N ASN A 98 -7.86 -14.03 -11.93
CA ASN A 98 -6.44 -14.23 -12.22
C ASN A 98 -6.16 -13.78 -13.64
N LEU A 99 -5.19 -12.90 -13.82
CA LEU A 99 -4.78 -12.36 -15.11
C LEU A 99 -3.26 -12.29 -15.20
N PRO A 100 -2.68 -12.58 -16.36
CA PRO A 100 -1.32 -12.19 -16.64
C PRO A 100 -1.25 -10.67 -16.77
N GLY A 101 -0.08 -10.11 -16.48
CA GLY A 101 0.13 -8.67 -16.55
C GLY A 101 1.59 -8.28 -16.66
N SER A 102 1.83 -7.00 -16.59
CA SER A 102 3.16 -6.42 -16.39
C SER A 102 3.11 -5.32 -15.34
N ILE A 103 4.19 -5.19 -14.60
CA ILE A 103 4.42 -4.08 -13.68
C ILE A 103 5.58 -3.25 -14.22
N LYS A 104 5.41 -1.92 -14.19
CA LYS A 104 6.46 -0.95 -14.53
C LYS A 104 6.44 0.15 -13.50
N MET A 105 7.53 0.33 -12.82
CA MET A 105 7.65 1.34 -11.77
C MET A 105 8.91 2.18 -12.00
N ARG A 106 8.78 3.49 -11.83
CA ARG A 106 9.90 4.43 -11.81
C ARG A 106 9.77 5.32 -10.58
N LYS A 107 10.82 5.35 -9.76
CA LYS A 107 10.83 6.14 -8.53
C LYS A 107 10.45 7.59 -8.79
N ASN A 108 9.62 8.13 -7.92
CA ASN A 108 9.14 9.51 -7.91
C ASN A 108 8.35 9.90 -9.18
N LYS A 109 7.97 8.94 -10.02
CA LYS A 109 7.32 9.17 -11.31
C LYS A 109 6.03 8.40 -11.48
N VAL A 110 6.09 7.06 -11.41
CA VAL A 110 4.94 6.23 -11.75
C VAL A 110 5.05 4.80 -11.21
N ILE A 111 3.91 4.25 -10.83
CA ILE A 111 3.68 2.83 -10.61
C ILE A 111 2.57 2.44 -11.58
N ARG A 112 2.83 1.50 -12.49
CA ARG A 112 1.87 1.06 -13.51
C ARG A 112 1.71 -0.44 -13.48
N LEU A 113 0.46 -0.90 -13.42
CA LEU A 113 0.05 -2.29 -13.60
C LEU A 113 -0.78 -2.38 -14.88
N GLN A 114 -0.40 -3.29 -15.77
CA GLN A 114 -1.13 -3.60 -17.00
C GLN A 114 -1.64 -5.03 -16.93
N LEU A 115 -2.91 -5.25 -17.21
CA LEU A 115 -3.56 -6.55 -17.15
C LEU A 115 -3.96 -7.00 -18.55
N PHE A 116 -3.72 -8.26 -18.87
CA PHE A 116 -3.91 -8.79 -20.21
C PHE A 116 -4.93 -9.93 -20.25
N ILE A 117 -5.56 -10.15 -21.40
CA ILE A 117 -6.31 -11.37 -21.66
C ILE A 117 -5.33 -12.54 -21.76
N PRO A 118 -5.54 -13.64 -21.02
CA PRO A 118 -4.74 -14.84 -21.19
C PRO A 118 -4.72 -15.30 -22.65
N LEU A 119 -3.57 -15.76 -23.13
CA LEU A 119 -3.29 -16.24 -24.48
C LEU A 119 -3.32 -15.18 -25.60
N LEU A 120 -4.12 -14.13 -25.48
CA LEU A 120 -4.23 -13.09 -26.50
C LEU A 120 -3.23 -11.93 -26.30
N GLY A 121 -2.72 -11.74 -25.08
CA GLY A 121 -1.82 -10.63 -24.76
C GLY A 121 -2.44 -9.23 -24.89
N THR A 122 -3.75 -9.14 -25.19
CA THR A 122 -4.45 -7.86 -25.33
C THR A 122 -4.64 -7.22 -23.96
N GLU A 123 -4.22 -5.96 -23.79
CA GLU A 123 -4.45 -5.21 -22.56
C GLU A 123 -5.94 -4.96 -22.35
N VAL A 124 -6.44 -5.33 -21.18
CA VAL A 124 -7.84 -5.15 -20.78
C VAL A 124 -8.02 -4.12 -19.69
N GLY A 125 -6.99 -3.88 -18.91
CA GLY A 125 -7.03 -2.92 -17.81
C GLY A 125 -5.66 -2.37 -17.52
N ARG A 126 -5.64 -1.13 -17.02
CA ARG A 126 -4.43 -0.45 -16.57
C ARG A 126 -4.70 0.34 -15.32
N LEU A 127 -3.76 0.25 -14.40
CA LEU A 127 -3.71 1.09 -13.22
C LEU A 127 -2.41 1.87 -13.26
N GLU A 128 -2.50 3.16 -13.05
CA GLU A 128 -1.35 4.04 -13.03
C GLU A 128 -1.46 5.01 -11.87
N PHE A 129 -0.45 5.02 -11.03
CA PHE A 129 -0.29 5.93 -9.91
C PHE A 129 0.88 6.83 -10.21
N THR A 130 0.68 8.14 -10.07
CA THR A 130 1.69 9.18 -10.27
C THR A 130 1.65 10.14 -9.08
N PRO A 131 2.62 11.03 -8.90
CA PRO A 131 2.51 12.05 -7.85
C PRO A 131 1.26 12.94 -7.95
N GLU A 132 0.73 13.10 -9.17
CA GLU A 132 -0.36 14.04 -9.46
C GLU A 132 -1.74 13.38 -9.51
N TYR A 133 -1.81 12.11 -9.93
CA TYR A 133 -3.10 11.44 -10.15
C TYR A 133 -3.03 9.92 -10.02
N VAL A 134 -4.20 9.34 -9.83
CA VAL A 134 -4.48 7.91 -10.03
C VAL A 134 -5.32 7.79 -11.29
N LEU A 135 -4.93 6.88 -12.19
CA LEU A 135 -5.65 6.57 -13.42
C LEU A 135 -6.01 5.10 -13.47
N VAL A 136 -7.27 4.79 -13.70
CA VAL A 136 -7.79 3.44 -13.95
C VAL A 136 -8.37 3.42 -15.35
N VAL A 137 -7.91 2.52 -16.21
CA VAL A 137 -8.38 2.40 -17.58
C VAL A 137 -9.05 1.05 -17.78
N ASP A 138 -10.28 1.06 -18.24
CA ASP A 138 -10.99 -0.10 -18.79
C ASP A 138 -10.89 -0.07 -20.32
N ARG A 139 -10.04 -0.95 -20.87
CA ARG A 139 -9.78 -1.01 -22.31
C ARG A 139 -10.95 -1.63 -23.08
N LEU A 140 -11.75 -2.50 -22.43
CA LEU A 140 -12.85 -3.17 -23.11
C LEU A 140 -14.05 -2.25 -23.34
N HIS A 141 -14.36 -1.42 -22.34
CA HIS A 141 -15.47 -0.47 -22.44
C HIS A 141 -15.01 0.91 -22.94
N ARG A 142 -13.68 1.13 -23.09
CA ARG A 142 -13.09 2.43 -23.42
C ARG A 142 -13.51 3.51 -22.42
N GLU A 143 -13.46 3.15 -21.15
CA GLU A 143 -13.76 4.06 -20.05
C GLU A 143 -12.52 4.26 -19.18
N TYR A 144 -12.43 5.39 -18.51
CA TYR A 144 -11.36 5.63 -17.54
C TYR A 144 -11.84 6.50 -16.37
N ILE A 145 -11.20 6.30 -15.23
CA ILE A 145 -11.29 7.16 -14.05
C ILE A 145 -9.93 7.83 -13.89
N LYS A 146 -9.93 9.14 -13.70
CA LYS A 146 -8.73 9.90 -13.33
C LYS A 146 -9.07 10.77 -12.14
N GLY A 147 -8.43 10.51 -11.01
CA GLY A 147 -8.62 11.22 -9.75
C GLY A 147 -7.32 11.86 -9.26
N ASP A 148 -7.44 12.98 -8.55
CA ASP A 148 -6.37 13.65 -7.84
C ASP A 148 -6.33 13.16 -6.38
N TYR A 149 -5.16 12.93 -5.81
CA TYR A 149 -5.00 12.57 -4.39
C TYR A 149 -5.59 13.63 -3.45
N SER A 150 -5.60 14.90 -3.86
CA SER A 150 -6.18 15.99 -3.08
C SER A 150 -7.70 15.95 -3.03
N GLN A 151 -8.35 15.31 -3.99
CA GLN A 151 -9.80 15.13 -4.06
C GLN A 151 -10.28 13.94 -3.22
N ILE A 152 -9.36 13.13 -2.72
CA ILE A 152 -9.65 12.00 -1.87
C ILE A 152 -9.36 12.42 -0.44
N ASP A 153 -10.36 12.97 0.25
CA ASP A 153 -10.23 13.54 1.59
C ASP A 153 -9.51 12.60 2.57
N PHE A 154 -9.80 11.31 2.49
CA PHE A 154 -9.15 10.30 3.30
C PHE A 154 -7.62 10.26 3.09
N LEU A 155 -7.15 10.24 1.86
CA LEU A 155 -5.72 10.20 1.54
C LEU A 155 -5.05 11.51 1.94
N LYS A 156 -5.68 12.64 1.62
CA LYS A 156 -5.19 13.98 1.95
C LYS A 156 -5.07 14.19 3.45
N THR A 157 -6.12 13.90 4.20
CA THR A 157 -6.18 14.13 5.66
C THR A 157 -5.15 13.29 6.42
N ASN A 158 -4.81 12.12 5.88
CA ASN A 158 -3.90 11.18 6.54
C ASN A 158 -2.49 11.16 5.94
N GLY A 159 -2.20 12.10 5.04
CA GLY A 159 -0.88 12.20 4.42
C GLY A 159 -0.50 11.00 3.56
N LEU A 160 -1.50 10.22 3.10
CA LEU A 160 -1.30 9.11 2.18
C LEU A 160 -1.32 9.65 0.75
N ASN A 161 -0.21 9.51 0.07
CA ASN A 161 -0.01 9.98 -1.28
C ASN A 161 0.73 8.93 -2.13
N PHE A 162 1.10 9.31 -3.33
CA PHE A 162 1.92 8.47 -4.21
C PHE A 162 3.17 7.91 -3.52
N TYR A 163 3.87 8.72 -2.74
CA TYR A 163 5.13 8.33 -2.10
C TYR A 163 4.93 7.27 -1.00
N SER A 164 3.81 7.34 -0.27
CA SER A 164 3.45 6.29 0.68
C SER A 164 3.20 4.96 -0.04
N LEU A 165 2.45 5.01 -1.16
CA LEU A 165 2.20 3.84 -2.00
C LEU A 165 3.50 3.32 -2.62
N GLN A 166 4.35 4.21 -3.13
CA GLN A 166 5.69 3.86 -3.62
C GLN A 166 6.50 3.13 -2.56
N SER A 167 6.54 3.64 -1.33
CA SER A 167 7.30 3.00 -0.25
C SER A 167 6.81 1.57 0.02
N LEU A 168 5.51 1.34 -0.02
CA LEU A 168 4.93 -0.01 0.12
C LEU A 168 5.36 -0.92 -1.05
N PHE A 169 5.18 -0.48 -2.30
CA PHE A 169 5.61 -1.27 -3.47
C PHE A 169 7.11 -1.56 -3.51
N TRP A 170 7.92 -0.63 -3.00
CA TRP A 170 9.39 -0.74 -2.99
C TRP A 170 9.95 -1.38 -1.72
N ASN A 171 9.08 -1.90 -0.83
CA ASN A 171 9.47 -2.55 0.43
C ASN A 171 10.31 -1.62 1.34
N GLN A 172 9.81 -0.44 1.64
CA GLN A 172 10.53 0.60 2.39
C GLN A 172 9.71 1.09 3.58
N LEU A 173 10.38 1.66 4.56
CA LEU A 173 9.75 2.45 5.60
C LEU A 173 9.10 3.69 4.99
N LEU A 174 8.01 4.17 5.60
CA LEU A 174 7.32 5.39 5.19
C LEU A 174 6.95 6.26 6.39
N LEU A 175 6.89 7.55 6.15
CA LEU A 175 6.30 8.53 7.07
C LEU A 175 5.18 9.28 6.33
N PRO A 176 3.95 9.28 6.86
CA PRO A 176 2.84 9.98 6.23
C PRO A 176 3.12 11.47 6.02
N GLY A 177 2.86 11.94 4.78
CA GLY A 177 3.11 13.32 4.39
C GLY A 177 4.54 13.61 3.95
N GLN A 178 5.44 12.62 3.96
CA GLN A 178 6.82 12.76 3.44
C GLN A 178 6.99 11.97 2.15
N ASN A 179 7.90 12.44 1.29
CA ASN A 179 8.20 11.78 0.02
C ASN A 179 9.23 10.66 0.18
N ASN A 180 10.06 10.75 1.22
CA ASN A 180 11.09 9.76 1.55
C ASN A 180 11.40 9.82 3.05
N VAL A 181 11.98 8.75 3.57
CA VAL A 181 12.52 8.68 4.94
C VAL A 181 14.01 8.95 4.88
N THR A 182 14.47 9.93 5.68
CA THR A 182 15.88 10.28 5.84
C THR A 182 16.47 9.64 7.09
N GLU A 183 17.80 9.62 7.22
CA GLU A 183 18.46 9.10 8.43
C GLU A 183 18.00 9.81 9.71
N SER A 184 17.80 11.13 9.65
CA SER A 184 17.30 11.91 10.80
C SER A 184 15.87 11.54 11.20
N ASP A 185 15.11 10.93 10.31
CA ASP A 185 13.74 10.48 10.56
C ASP A 185 13.69 9.15 11.30
N LEU A 186 14.75 8.35 11.26
CA LEU A 186 14.76 6.99 11.83
C LEU A 186 14.46 6.99 13.34
N LYS A 187 14.83 8.04 14.04
CA LYS A 187 14.51 8.24 15.47
C LYS A 187 13.02 8.44 15.76
N LYS A 188 12.18 8.66 14.75
CA LYS A 188 10.73 8.80 14.91
C LYS A 188 10.02 7.47 15.06
N TYR A 189 10.69 6.39 14.70
CA TYR A 189 10.13 5.04 14.82
C TYR A 189 10.48 4.45 16.18
N ASP A 190 9.55 3.69 16.73
CA ASP A 190 9.82 2.82 17.86
C ASP A 190 10.21 1.43 17.38
N VAL A 191 11.23 0.84 17.99
CA VAL A 191 11.75 -0.48 17.63
C VAL A 191 11.65 -1.40 18.84
N LYS A 192 10.92 -2.49 18.69
CA LYS A 192 10.86 -3.57 19.67
C LYS A 192 11.80 -4.69 19.19
N LEU A 193 12.93 -4.83 19.87
CA LEU A 193 13.84 -5.94 19.66
C LEU A 193 13.21 -7.22 20.22
N ALA A 194 13.13 -8.23 19.41
CA ALA A 194 12.55 -9.52 19.79
C ALA A 194 13.55 -10.36 20.57
N ALA A 195 13.06 -11.34 21.31
CA ALA A 195 13.87 -12.33 22.01
C ALA A 195 14.78 -13.11 21.05
N ASP A 196 15.80 -13.78 21.57
CA ASP A 196 16.82 -14.44 20.75
C ASP A 196 16.28 -15.53 19.83
N ASN A 197 15.22 -16.20 20.24
CA ASN A 197 14.55 -17.26 19.47
C ASN A 197 13.61 -16.76 18.36
N ALA A 198 13.31 -15.47 18.29
CA ALA A 198 12.48 -14.90 17.23
C ALA A 198 13.34 -14.38 16.07
N SER A 199 12.89 -14.57 14.83
CA SER A 199 13.62 -14.17 13.62
C SER A 199 13.40 -12.70 13.22
N GLN A 200 12.38 -12.04 13.77
CA GLN A 200 11.95 -10.72 13.33
C GLN A 200 11.87 -9.72 14.48
N ASN A 201 12.27 -8.50 14.23
CA ASN A 201 11.98 -7.34 15.06
C ASN A 201 10.76 -6.58 14.54
N ILE A 202 10.12 -5.81 15.42
CA ILE A 202 8.94 -5.00 15.10
C ILE A 202 9.33 -3.53 15.13
N ILE A 203 8.96 -2.81 14.09
CA ILE A 203 9.09 -1.36 13.98
C ILE A 203 7.69 -0.77 13.98
N THR A 204 7.44 0.26 14.75
CA THR A 204 6.15 0.93 14.79
C THR A 204 6.29 2.44 14.63
N PHE A 205 5.23 3.03 14.05
CA PHE A 205 5.03 4.47 13.97
C PHE A 205 3.55 4.77 14.09
N SER A 206 3.18 5.79 14.86
CA SER A 206 1.79 6.20 15.01
C SER A 206 1.64 7.68 14.72
N LYS A 207 0.59 8.04 13.98
CA LYS A 207 0.22 9.43 13.70
C LYS A 207 -1.29 9.53 13.55
N ASP A 208 -1.91 10.41 14.33
CA ASP A 208 -3.35 10.64 14.34
C ASP A 208 -4.15 9.34 14.58
N LYS A 209 -4.98 8.94 13.63
CA LYS A 209 -5.79 7.72 13.68
C LYS A 209 -5.09 6.49 13.09
N PHE A 210 -3.82 6.61 12.67
CA PHE A 210 -3.06 5.55 12.02
C PHE A 210 -1.98 4.98 12.92
N LYS A 211 -1.87 3.67 12.89
CA LYS A 211 -0.74 2.92 13.41
C LYS A 211 -0.13 2.12 12.26
N TYR A 212 1.16 2.26 12.10
CA TYR A 212 2.00 1.52 11.15
C TYR A 212 2.85 0.54 11.93
N GLU A 213 2.96 -0.68 11.43
CA GLU A 213 3.80 -1.72 11.98
C GLU A 213 4.52 -2.45 10.84
N TRP A 214 5.83 -2.58 10.94
CA TRP A 214 6.66 -3.37 10.05
C TRP A 214 7.29 -4.49 10.83
N LYS A 215 7.29 -5.71 10.25
CA LYS A 215 8.09 -6.83 10.72
C LYS A 215 9.27 -6.97 9.79
N ALA A 216 10.48 -6.98 10.34
CA ALA A 216 11.70 -7.08 9.57
C ALA A 216 12.63 -8.13 10.16
N ASP A 217 13.32 -8.86 9.29
CA ASP A 217 14.26 -9.91 9.67
C ASP A 217 15.44 -9.31 10.46
N LYS A 218 15.82 -9.98 11.55
CA LYS A 218 16.92 -9.52 12.44
C LYS A 218 18.28 -9.55 11.75
N THR A 219 18.47 -10.50 10.82
CA THR A 219 19.76 -10.78 10.21
C THR A 219 20.04 -9.79 9.07
N ASP A 220 19.11 -9.64 8.14
CA ASP A 220 19.33 -8.86 6.92
C ASP A 220 18.49 -7.56 6.83
N GLY A 221 17.57 -7.34 7.76
CA GLY A 221 16.75 -6.13 7.81
C GLY A 221 15.61 -6.07 6.79
N ARG A 222 15.37 -7.13 5.99
CA ARG A 222 14.28 -7.14 5.00
C ARG A 222 12.93 -7.11 5.68
N ILE A 223 12.06 -6.23 5.22
CA ILE A 223 10.68 -6.16 5.67
C ILE A 223 9.92 -7.34 5.07
N SER A 224 9.29 -8.15 5.92
CA SER A 224 8.44 -9.27 5.49
C SER A 224 6.96 -8.89 5.47
N ASP A 225 6.55 -8.01 6.38
CA ASP A 225 5.15 -7.61 6.55
C ASP A 225 5.05 -6.13 6.92
N VAL A 226 3.99 -5.50 6.42
CA VAL A 226 3.55 -4.17 6.86
C VAL A 226 2.08 -4.26 7.23
N ALA A 227 1.70 -3.67 8.36
CA ALA A 227 0.32 -3.46 8.76
C ALA A 227 0.06 -1.96 8.94
N VAL A 228 -0.99 -1.45 8.31
CA VAL A 228 -1.47 -0.08 8.49
C VAL A 228 -2.89 -0.16 9.04
N GLN A 229 -3.05 0.22 10.28
CA GLN A 229 -4.34 0.23 10.96
C GLN A 229 -4.86 1.66 11.06
N TYR A 230 -6.09 1.86 10.62
CA TYR A 230 -6.84 3.10 10.81
C TYR A 230 -7.97 2.85 11.80
N ASN A 231 -8.06 3.69 12.84
CA ASN A 231 -9.11 3.64 13.85
C ASN A 231 -9.86 4.96 13.89
N SER A 232 -11.18 4.91 13.66
CA SER A 232 -12.06 6.07 13.76
C SER A 232 -13.32 5.70 14.56
N ALA A 233 -13.68 6.56 15.50
CA ALA A 233 -14.93 6.40 16.26
C ALA A 233 -16.15 6.48 15.32
N ASP A 234 -16.08 7.35 14.30
CA ASP A 234 -17.20 7.63 13.39
C ASP A 234 -17.25 6.69 12.18
N HIS A 235 -16.09 6.16 11.77
CA HIS A 235 -15.96 5.42 10.51
C HIS A 235 -15.43 3.99 10.69
N GLY A 236 -15.34 3.51 11.93
CA GLY A 236 -14.89 2.15 12.23
C GLY A 236 -13.39 1.95 12.02
N THR A 237 -12.98 0.69 11.90
CA THR A 237 -11.58 0.28 11.76
C THR A 237 -11.33 -0.27 10.36
N SER A 238 -10.20 0.12 9.78
CA SER A 238 -9.66 -0.46 8.55
C SER A 238 -8.25 -0.97 8.80
N LEU A 239 -7.92 -2.11 8.21
CA LEU A 239 -6.61 -2.73 8.29
C LEU A 239 -6.14 -3.05 6.88
N LEU A 240 -5.01 -2.49 6.48
CA LEU A 240 -4.24 -2.89 5.31
C LEU A 240 -3.06 -3.71 5.80
N THR A 241 -2.91 -4.93 5.29
CA THR A 241 -1.69 -5.72 5.47
C THR A 241 -1.00 -5.89 4.12
N TRP A 242 0.34 -5.86 4.12
CA TRP A 242 1.16 -6.06 2.94
C TRP A 242 2.28 -7.02 3.27
N LYS A 243 2.32 -8.17 2.59
CA LYS A 243 3.31 -9.21 2.77
C LYS A 243 4.24 -9.27 1.58
N TYR A 244 5.49 -9.59 1.84
CA TYR A 244 6.56 -9.63 0.86
C TYR A 244 7.27 -10.97 0.90
N ASN A 245 7.38 -11.60 -0.26
CA ASN A 245 8.04 -12.89 -0.42
C ASN A 245 8.88 -12.93 -1.71
N ASN A 246 9.59 -14.04 -1.90
CA ASN A 246 10.34 -14.33 -3.11
C ASN A 246 11.25 -13.17 -3.55
N PHE A 247 12.15 -12.78 -2.65
CA PHE A 247 13.09 -11.70 -2.91
C PHE A 247 14.09 -12.09 -4.00
N LYS A 248 14.17 -11.29 -5.07
CA LYS A 248 15.08 -11.44 -6.20
C LYS A 248 16.14 -10.32 -6.19
N SER A 249 17.34 -10.64 -6.64
CA SER A 249 18.43 -9.66 -6.69
C SER A 249 18.17 -8.56 -7.70
N VAL A 250 18.42 -7.32 -7.30
CA VAL A 250 18.43 -6.12 -8.14
C VAL A 250 19.72 -5.36 -7.82
N GLY A 251 20.75 -5.59 -8.62
CA GLY A 251 22.10 -5.18 -8.29
C GLY A 251 22.57 -5.85 -6.98
N VAL A 252 23.02 -5.04 -6.03
CA VAL A 252 23.49 -5.50 -4.71
C VAL A 252 22.37 -5.57 -3.65
N LYS A 253 21.16 -5.25 -4.01
CA LYS A 253 19.97 -5.28 -3.13
C LYS A 253 18.96 -6.33 -3.61
N SER A 254 17.95 -6.55 -2.81
CA SER A 254 16.85 -7.48 -3.14
C SER A 254 15.52 -6.76 -3.21
N PHE A 255 14.68 -7.19 -4.16
CA PHE A 255 13.33 -6.69 -4.35
C PHE A 255 12.32 -7.83 -4.19
N PRO A 256 11.19 -7.65 -3.47
CA PRO A 256 10.18 -8.69 -3.32
C PRO A 256 9.43 -8.90 -4.64
N ALA A 257 9.66 -10.03 -5.28
CA ALA A 257 8.98 -10.40 -6.51
C ALA A 257 7.53 -10.88 -6.26
N GLU A 258 7.20 -11.25 -5.02
CA GLU A 258 5.85 -11.61 -4.63
C GLU A 258 5.37 -10.66 -3.54
N GLN A 259 4.22 -10.02 -3.83
CA GLN A 259 3.59 -9.05 -2.94
C GLN A 259 2.10 -9.40 -2.80
N GLU A 260 1.63 -9.53 -1.57
CA GLU A 260 0.23 -9.77 -1.26
C GLU A 260 -0.27 -8.69 -0.33
N PHE A 261 -1.28 -7.94 -0.75
CA PHE A 261 -1.92 -6.95 0.09
C PHE A 261 -3.39 -7.24 0.28
N GLN A 262 -3.82 -7.12 1.51
CA GLN A 262 -5.17 -7.39 1.95
C GLN A 262 -5.74 -6.16 2.65
N LEU A 263 -6.91 -5.73 2.19
CA LEU A 263 -7.69 -4.70 2.86
C LEU A 263 -8.88 -5.35 3.56
N SER A 264 -9.05 -5.02 4.83
CA SER A 264 -10.23 -5.37 5.63
C SER A 264 -10.79 -4.11 6.27
N THR A 265 -12.10 -3.91 6.18
CA THR A 265 -12.77 -2.76 6.80
C THR A 265 -14.12 -3.15 7.36
N ASN A 266 -14.46 -2.60 8.53
CA ASN A 266 -15.79 -2.67 9.13
C ASN A 266 -16.51 -1.31 9.10
N ALA A 267 -15.97 -0.35 8.35
CA ALA A 267 -16.55 0.99 8.18
C ALA A 267 -17.95 0.98 7.51
N MET A 268 -18.37 -0.17 6.98
CA MET A 268 -19.70 -0.41 6.41
C MET A 268 -20.43 -1.45 7.26
N GLN A 269 -21.76 -1.51 7.17
CA GLN A 269 -22.61 -2.46 7.94
C GLN A 269 -22.22 -3.94 7.78
N LYS A 270 -21.40 -4.28 6.81
CA LYS A 270 -20.80 -5.62 6.63
C LYS A 270 -19.29 -5.49 6.49
N GLN A 271 -18.57 -6.35 7.19
CA GLN A 271 -17.11 -6.48 6.98
C GLN A 271 -16.83 -6.83 5.54
N LYS A 272 -16.00 -6.03 4.88
CA LYS A 272 -15.53 -6.30 3.52
C LYS A 272 -14.04 -6.60 3.55
N GLN A 273 -13.65 -7.57 2.75
CA GLN A 273 -12.26 -7.99 2.61
C GLN A 273 -11.94 -8.19 1.14
N ALA A 274 -10.77 -7.76 0.76
CA ALA A 274 -10.22 -8.03 -0.55
C ALA A 274 -8.72 -8.30 -0.45
N THR A 275 -8.24 -9.25 -1.21
CA THR A 275 -6.83 -9.63 -1.29
C THR A 275 -6.35 -9.50 -2.72
N ILE A 276 -5.24 -8.80 -2.91
CA ILE A 276 -4.54 -8.72 -4.20
C ILE A 276 -3.17 -9.38 -4.02
N LYS A 277 -2.82 -10.24 -4.97
CA LYS A 277 -1.49 -10.83 -5.06
C LYS A 277 -0.88 -10.49 -6.41
N ILE A 278 0.37 -10.02 -6.36
CA ILE A 278 1.23 -9.77 -7.51
C ILE A 278 2.43 -10.71 -7.37
N SER A 279 2.67 -11.53 -8.39
CA SER A 279 3.83 -12.42 -8.44
C SER A 279 4.58 -12.16 -9.73
N MET A 280 5.80 -11.62 -9.63
CA MET A 280 6.66 -11.31 -10.76
C MET A 280 7.50 -12.53 -11.11
N ASP A 281 7.47 -12.94 -12.38
CA ASP A 281 8.29 -14.03 -12.88
C ASP A 281 9.79 -13.65 -12.86
N GLU A 282 10.07 -12.39 -13.19
CA GLU A 282 11.40 -11.80 -13.17
C GLU A 282 11.33 -10.33 -12.71
N VAL A 283 12.44 -9.83 -12.18
CA VAL A 283 12.60 -8.43 -11.81
C VAL A 283 13.71 -7.82 -12.65
N LYS A 284 13.34 -6.89 -13.51
CA LYS A 284 14.23 -6.14 -14.41
C LYS A 284 14.30 -4.69 -14.01
N THR A 285 15.25 -3.96 -14.60
CA THR A 285 15.47 -2.53 -14.38
C THR A 285 15.41 -1.72 -15.68
N ASP A 286 14.64 -2.20 -16.66
CA ASP A 286 14.50 -1.55 -17.96
C ASP A 286 13.95 -0.13 -17.78
N SER A 287 14.53 0.82 -18.52
CA SER A 287 14.19 2.24 -18.47
C SER A 287 13.53 2.76 -19.74
N ASP A 288 13.56 1.99 -20.82
CA ASP A 288 13.00 2.38 -22.13
C ASP A 288 11.50 2.04 -22.20
N TRP A 289 10.69 2.92 -21.56
CA TRP A 289 9.23 2.84 -21.61
C TRP A 289 8.60 4.19 -21.22
N GLU A 290 7.41 4.45 -21.76
CA GLU A 290 6.68 5.70 -21.51
C GLU A 290 6.24 5.86 -20.05
N GLU A 291 6.54 7.00 -19.44
CA GLU A 291 6.18 7.30 -18.04
C GLU A 291 4.69 7.54 -17.84
N ARG A 292 3.99 8.02 -18.86
CA ARG A 292 2.58 8.42 -18.74
C ARG A 292 1.71 7.71 -19.76
N THR A 293 0.50 7.33 -19.32
CA THR A 293 -0.49 6.78 -20.23
C THR A 293 -1.15 7.88 -21.03
N THR A 294 -1.12 7.74 -22.34
CA THR A 294 -1.91 8.57 -23.27
C THR A 294 -3.18 7.81 -23.63
N LEU A 295 -4.32 8.47 -23.51
CA LEU A 295 -5.63 7.97 -23.93
C LEU A 295 -6.09 8.72 -25.18
N SER A 296 -6.69 8.01 -26.15
CA SER A 296 -7.32 8.66 -27.30
C SER A 296 -8.70 9.23 -26.92
N ASP A 297 -9.22 10.13 -27.73
CA ASP A 297 -10.54 10.76 -27.55
C ASP A 297 -11.71 9.76 -27.55
N ARG A 298 -11.45 8.50 -27.93
CA ARG A 298 -12.44 7.42 -27.89
C ARG A 298 -12.73 6.93 -26.46
N TYR A 299 -11.93 7.33 -25.47
CA TYR A 299 -12.14 6.97 -24.08
C TYR A 299 -13.02 7.97 -23.38
N LYS A 300 -14.05 7.49 -22.71
CA LYS A 300 -14.96 8.29 -21.92
C LYS A 300 -14.46 8.35 -20.47
N LYS A 301 -14.28 9.56 -19.94
CA LYS A 301 -14.07 9.75 -18.50
C LYS A 301 -15.37 9.45 -17.77
N ILE A 302 -15.28 8.62 -16.73
CA ILE A 302 -16.39 8.35 -15.80
C ILE A 302 -15.96 8.73 -14.39
N GLU A 303 -16.89 9.18 -13.57
CA GLU A 303 -16.63 9.48 -12.17
C GLU A 303 -16.54 8.20 -11.35
N ALA A 304 -15.68 8.21 -10.33
CA ALA A 304 -15.51 7.05 -9.45
C ALA A 304 -16.84 6.63 -8.80
N GLN A 305 -17.70 7.59 -8.49
CA GLN A 305 -19.04 7.38 -7.94
C GLN A 305 -20.01 6.70 -8.92
N ASP A 306 -19.90 6.98 -10.23
CA ASP A 306 -20.73 6.31 -11.26
C ASP A 306 -20.43 4.83 -11.35
N VAL A 307 -19.15 4.46 -11.17
CA VAL A 307 -18.75 3.06 -11.08
C VAL A 307 -19.32 2.43 -9.81
N LEU A 308 -19.27 3.14 -8.69
CA LEU A 308 -19.81 2.68 -7.42
C LEU A 308 -21.33 2.48 -7.50
N GLY A 309 -22.06 3.44 -8.07
CA GLY A 309 -23.52 3.37 -8.27
C GLY A 309 -23.91 2.15 -9.13
N LYS A 310 -23.21 1.93 -10.23
CA LYS A 310 -23.44 0.76 -11.12
C LYS A 310 -23.11 -0.57 -10.42
N ILE A 311 -22.16 -0.58 -9.52
CA ILE A 311 -21.75 -1.75 -8.74
C ILE A 311 -22.78 -2.06 -7.65
N MET A 312 -23.21 -1.04 -6.92
CA MET A 312 -24.20 -1.19 -5.85
C MET A 312 -25.58 -1.59 -6.38
N SER A 313 -25.94 -1.14 -7.59
CA SER A 313 -27.18 -1.53 -8.27
C SER A 313 -27.13 -2.91 -8.92
N ALA A 314 -25.96 -3.48 -9.15
CA ALA A 314 -25.80 -4.81 -9.76
C ALA A 314 -25.97 -5.98 -8.77
N GLY A 315 -26.37 -5.72 -7.53
CA GLY A 315 -26.73 -6.73 -6.53
C GLY A 315 -25.62 -7.75 -6.28
N PHE A 316 -24.72 -7.46 -5.35
CA PHE A 316 -23.77 -8.44 -4.77
C PHE A 316 -24.21 -8.84 -3.38
#